data_57518e6c60bbae173fc538ad1682c8fd
#
_entry.id   57518e6c60bbae173fc538ad1682c8fd
#
_cell.length_a   1.000
_cell.length_b   1.000
_cell.length_c   1.000
_cell.angle_alpha   90.00
_cell.angle_beta   90.00
_cell.angle_gamma   90.00
#
_symmetry.space_group_name_H-M   'P 1'
#
loop_
_entity.id
_entity.type
_entity.pdbx_description
1 polymer ?
#
loop_
_entity_poly.entity_id
_entity_poly.type
_entity_poly.pdbx_seq_one_letter_code
_entity_poly.pdbx_strand_id
1 'polypeptide(L)'
;MVRKATGDDALRGDAGESVIEGETGSVATNSGLCAYVGIAPELFAANAGFHTFMTTFYKDQRYDGDAFLHQQNPFARRNITAIVLEVPNELIGRGKINAWATISLFGHAPEVQVSRWGLPMVTHLFLNDPSDQEVKEQFNASVPSEDIERFAKSIADFAEKMTTYAGSAADPGEYGKLIAARLCPNTLPYELRTPAAFEVASFNGRALGDDALDVMLTLATNTPLVDGLAPDRGRIRKDFPYYGAPYTAEEQVGVTPIPRPAKK
;
A
#
# COMPACT_ATOMS: atom_id res chain seq x y z
N MET A 1 15.15 -13.06 -11.14
CA MET A 1 16.33 -12.17 -11.34
C MET A 1 16.07 -10.84 -10.68
N VAL A 2 17.03 -10.29 -9.94
CA VAL A 2 17.02 -8.92 -9.41
C VAL A 2 18.10 -8.12 -10.13
N ARG A 3 17.78 -6.93 -10.59
CA ARG A 3 18.70 -6.01 -11.24
C ARG A 3 18.93 -4.77 -10.38
N LYS A 4 20.11 -4.20 -10.48
CA LYS A 4 20.45 -2.90 -9.89
C LYS A 4 20.63 -1.89 -11.01
N ALA A 5 19.89 -0.81 -10.97
CA ALA A 5 19.98 0.30 -11.90
C ALA A 5 19.96 1.63 -11.15
N THR A 6 20.43 2.70 -11.81
CA THR A 6 20.47 4.06 -11.25
C THR A 6 20.03 5.07 -12.31
N GLY A 7 19.61 6.26 -11.87
CA GLY A 7 19.14 7.30 -12.78
C GLY A 7 17.92 6.85 -13.59
N ASP A 8 17.83 7.23 -14.84
CA ASP A 8 16.70 6.93 -15.72
C ASP A 8 16.52 5.42 -15.97
N ASP A 9 17.61 4.65 -15.91
CA ASP A 9 17.55 3.20 -16.04
C ASP A 9 16.81 2.52 -14.88
N ALA A 10 16.74 3.15 -13.70
CA ALA A 10 15.98 2.62 -12.56
C ALA A 10 14.46 2.61 -12.80
N LEU A 11 13.99 3.36 -13.80
CA LEU A 11 12.57 3.38 -14.20
C LEU A 11 12.24 2.30 -15.24
N ARG A 12 13.20 1.48 -15.64
CA ARG A 12 13.05 0.43 -16.64
C ARG A 12 13.30 -0.95 -16.03
N GLY A 13 12.36 -1.85 -16.21
CA GLY A 13 12.46 -3.20 -15.65
C GLY A 13 13.49 -4.11 -16.33
N ASP A 14 13.92 -3.78 -17.55
CA ASP A 14 14.90 -4.54 -18.32
C ASP A 14 16.34 -3.98 -18.19
N ALA A 15 16.50 -2.80 -17.60
CA ALA A 15 17.77 -2.13 -17.47
C ALA A 15 18.54 -2.56 -16.21
N GLY A 16 19.84 -2.20 -16.18
CA GLY A 16 20.71 -2.44 -15.04
C GLY A 16 21.40 -3.79 -15.03
N GLU A 17 22.33 -3.91 -14.08
CA GLU A 17 23.13 -5.12 -13.87
C GLU A 17 22.34 -6.18 -13.10
N SER A 18 22.38 -7.45 -13.55
CA SER A 18 21.85 -8.58 -12.77
C SER A 18 22.69 -8.79 -11.52
N VAL A 19 22.05 -8.71 -10.33
CA VAL A 19 22.73 -8.85 -9.05
C VAL A 19 22.32 -10.12 -8.29
N ILE A 20 21.12 -10.65 -8.51
CA ILE A 20 20.66 -11.93 -7.94
C ILE A 20 19.85 -12.69 -9.00
N GLU A 21 20.12 -13.98 -9.11
CA GLU A 21 19.30 -14.94 -9.86
C GLU A 21 18.97 -16.13 -8.95
N GLY A 22 17.77 -16.68 -9.12
CA GLY A 22 17.31 -17.82 -8.34
C GLY A 22 15.94 -18.30 -8.78
N GLU A 23 15.53 -19.43 -8.24
CA GLU A 23 14.23 -20.04 -8.51
C GLU A 23 13.16 -19.47 -7.58
N THR A 24 11.92 -19.39 -8.08
CA THR A 24 10.77 -19.03 -7.25
C THR A 24 10.52 -20.08 -6.16
N GLY A 25 10.13 -19.64 -4.98
CA GLY A 25 9.94 -20.48 -3.81
C GLY A 25 11.23 -20.76 -3.01
N SER A 26 12.39 -20.29 -3.50
CA SER A 26 13.69 -20.45 -2.84
C SER A 26 14.28 -19.08 -2.50
N VAL A 27 15.09 -19.05 -1.43
CA VAL A 27 15.90 -17.88 -1.07
C VAL A 27 17.16 -17.87 -1.92
N ALA A 28 17.40 -16.78 -2.62
CA ALA A 28 18.65 -16.49 -3.31
C ALA A 28 19.45 -15.41 -2.57
N THR A 29 20.79 -15.57 -2.52
CA THR A 29 21.66 -14.62 -1.84
C THR A 29 22.87 -14.28 -2.70
N ASN A 30 23.28 -13.00 -2.68
CA ASN A 30 24.52 -12.55 -3.28
C ASN A 30 25.04 -11.29 -2.57
N SER A 31 26.29 -11.31 -2.12
CA SER A 31 26.98 -10.15 -1.54
C SER A 31 26.16 -9.43 -0.43
N GLY A 32 25.49 -10.20 0.41
CA GLY A 32 24.66 -9.69 1.52
C GLY A 32 23.23 -9.29 1.10
N LEU A 33 22.91 -9.26 -0.19
CA LEU A 33 21.54 -9.17 -0.69
C LEU A 33 20.83 -10.52 -0.50
N CYS A 34 19.57 -10.51 -0.05
CA CYS A 34 18.72 -11.68 -0.04
C CYS A 34 17.44 -11.38 -0.85
N ALA A 35 17.00 -12.33 -1.65
CA ALA A 35 15.78 -12.24 -2.43
C ALA A 35 14.94 -13.51 -2.27
N TYR A 36 13.64 -13.34 -2.17
CA TYR A 36 12.64 -14.40 -2.20
C TYR A 36 11.47 -13.97 -3.06
N VAL A 37 11.02 -14.84 -3.93
CA VAL A 37 9.78 -14.68 -4.69
C VAL A 37 8.99 -15.98 -4.55
N GLY A 38 7.82 -15.92 -3.95
CA GLY A 38 7.05 -17.15 -3.72
C GLY A 38 5.70 -16.89 -3.07
N ILE A 39 5.04 -17.98 -2.72
CA ILE A 39 3.74 -17.92 -2.02
C ILE A 39 3.98 -17.59 -0.55
N ALA A 40 3.22 -16.64 -0.05
CA ALA A 40 3.25 -16.17 1.33
C ALA A 40 1.82 -16.00 1.88
N PRO A 41 1.63 -16.06 3.21
CA PRO A 41 0.33 -15.72 3.79
C PRO A 41 0.01 -14.23 3.57
N GLU A 42 -1.25 -13.92 3.27
CA GLU A 42 -1.72 -12.54 3.26
C GLU A 42 -1.73 -11.98 4.69
N LEU A 43 -1.01 -10.89 4.90
CA LEU A 43 -0.95 -10.20 6.19
C LEU A 43 -1.80 -8.92 6.22
N PHE A 44 -2.29 -8.46 5.08
CA PHE A 44 -3.17 -7.31 5.04
C PHE A 44 -4.51 -7.66 5.68
N ALA A 45 -4.88 -6.90 6.70
CA ALA A 45 -6.21 -6.96 7.30
C ALA A 45 -7.01 -5.76 6.82
N ALA A 46 -8.25 -6.01 6.41
CA ALA A 46 -9.21 -4.98 6.08
C ALA A 46 -10.62 -5.51 6.28
N ASN A 47 -11.50 -4.62 6.69
CA ASN A 47 -12.88 -4.93 6.97
C ASN A 47 -13.73 -4.80 5.70
N ALA A 48 -14.58 -5.78 5.42
CA ALA A 48 -15.52 -5.75 4.30
C ALA A 48 -16.43 -4.51 4.31
N GLY A 49 -16.66 -3.90 5.47
CA GLY A 49 -17.38 -2.65 5.66
C GLY A 49 -16.75 -1.45 4.95
N PHE A 50 -15.47 -1.53 4.54
CA PHE A 50 -14.81 -0.49 3.78
C PHE A 50 -15.58 -0.11 2.49
N HIS A 51 -16.14 -1.09 1.80
CA HIS A 51 -16.98 -0.83 0.63
C HIS A 51 -18.24 -0.03 0.98
N THR A 52 -18.90 -0.38 2.08
CA THR A 52 -20.08 0.35 2.57
C THR A 52 -19.71 1.77 2.98
N PHE A 53 -18.63 1.93 3.74
CA PHE A 53 -18.09 3.23 4.14
C PHE A 53 -17.86 4.16 2.93
N MET A 54 -17.15 3.70 1.91
CA MET A 54 -16.88 4.47 0.70
C MET A 54 -18.14 4.74 -0.13
N THR A 55 -19.05 3.78 -0.21
CA THR A 55 -20.33 3.95 -0.91
C THR A 55 -21.19 5.00 -0.24
N THR A 56 -21.29 4.98 1.09
CA THR A 56 -22.04 5.97 1.88
C THR A 56 -21.42 7.36 1.71
N PHE A 57 -20.09 7.46 1.71
CA PHE A 57 -19.40 8.73 1.48
C PHE A 57 -19.75 9.35 0.11
N TYR A 58 -19.65 8.57 -0.97
CA TYR A 58 -19.82 9.11 -2.32
C TYR A 58 -21.28 9.29 -2.73
N LYS A 59 -22.16 8.35 -2.34
CA LYS A 59 -23.59 8.40 -2.75
C LYS A 59 -24.46 9.21 -1.80
N ASP A 60 -24.29 8.96 -0.49
CA ASP A 60 -25.17 9.54 0.52
C ASP A 60 -24.59 10.82 1.13
N GLN A 61 -23.35 11.18 0.75
CA GLN A 61 -22.64 12.36 1.20
C GLN A 61 -22.62 12.51 2.73
N ARG A 62 -22.34 11.38 3.42
CA ARG A 62 -22.25 11.33 4.87
C ARG A 62 -21.11 10.42 5.34
N TYR A 63 -20.68 10.68 6.56
CA TYR A 63 -19.76 9.81 7.30
C TYR A 63 -20.54 8.65 7.96
N ASP A 64 -19.96 7.45 7.92
CA ASP A 64 -20.54 6.24 8.51
C ASP A 64 -19.44 5.37 9.16
N GLY A 65 -19.00 5.76 10.36
CA GLY A 65 -18.02 4.99 11.12
C GLY A 65 -18.54 3.60 11.54
N ASP A 66 -19.84 3.41 11.61
CA ASP A 66 -20.47 2.14 11.99
C ASP A 66 -20.43 1.09 10.87
N ALA A 67 -20.05 1.49 9.66
CA ALA A 67 -19.90 0.59 8.51
C ALA A 67 -18.95 -0.59 8.79
N PHE A 68 -18.03 -0.44 9.75
CA PHE A 68 -17.05 -1.45 10.13
C PHE A 68 -17.54 -2.41 11.23
N LEU A 69 -18.69 -2.16 11.85
CA LEU A 69 -19.21 -3.02 12.89
C LEU A 69 -19.62 -4.40 12.32
N HIS A 70 -19.23 -5.47 13.02
CA HIS A 70 -19.63 -6.86 12.73
C HIS A 70 -19.25 -7.41 11.35
N GLN A 71 -18.31 -6.81 10.69
CA GLN A 71 -17.82 -7.28 9.39
C GLN A 71 -16.66 -8.25 9.52
N GLN A 72 -16.30 -8.91 8.44
CA GLN A 72 -15.24 -9.90 8.39
C GLN A 72 -14.07 -9.40 7.51
N ASN A 73 -12.88 -9.95 7.79
CA ASN A 73 -11.73 -9.74 6.93
C ASN A 73 -11.83 -10.63 5.66
N PRO A 74 -12.08 -10.05 4.48
CA PRO A 74 -12.14 -10.82 3.23
C PRO A 74 -10.76 -11.33 2.78
N PHE A 75 -9.68 -10.84 3.37
CA PHE A 75 -8.30 -11.26 3.10
C PHE A 75 -7.81 -12.36 4.04
N ALA A 76 -8.56 -12.67 5.10
CA ALA A 76 -8.16 -13.67 6.08
C ALA A 76 -7.89 -15.04 5.44
N ARG A 77 -6.80 -15.68 5.90
CA ARG A 77 -6.38 -17.02 5.45
C ARG A 77 -6.19 -17.17 3.94
N ARG A 78 -5.83 -16.10 3.25
CA ARG A 78 -5.45 -16.13 1.84
C ARG A 78 -3.95 -16.22 1.69
N ASN A 79 -3.52 -16.70 0.54
CA ASN A 79 -2.13 -16.64 0.11
C ASN A 79 -1.98 -15.63 -1.02
N ILE A 80 -0.82 -15.01 -1.04
CA ILE A 80 -0.38 -14.05 -2.07
C ILE A 80 0.95 -14.52 -2.68
N THR A 81 1.32 -13.94 -3.80
CA THR A 81 2.71 -13.96 -4.26
C THR A 81 3.44 -12.77 -3.65
N ALA A 82 4.50 -13.05 -2.90
CA ALA A 82 5.35 -12.04 -2.29
C ALA A 82 6.70 -11.95 -3.01
N ILE A 83 7.20 -10.74 -3.17
CA ILE A 83 8.59 -10.43 -3.54
C ILE A 83 9.21 -9.78 -2.32
N VAL A 84 10.24 -10.41 -1.77
CA VAL A 84 10.94 -9.91 -0.57
C VAL A 84 12.40 -9.69 -0.91
N LEU A 85 12.89 -8.50 -0.63
CA LEU A 85 14.29 -8.13 -0.78
C LEU A 85 14.84 -7.66 0.56
N GLU A 86 15.95 -8.22 0.97
CA GLU A 86 16.77 -7.69 2.07
C GLU A 86 18.02 -7.08 1.47
N VAL A 87 18.21 -5.78 1.72
CA VAL A 87 19.27 -5.00 1.11
C VAL A 87 20.15 -4.42 2.21
N PRO A 88 21.47 -4.68 2.21
CA PRO A 88 22.38 -4.08 3.17
C PRO A 88 22.30 -2.55 3.13
N ASN A 89 22.27 -1.93 4.32
CA ASN A 89 22.21 -0.45 4.41
C ASN A 89 23.36 0.23 3.68
N GLU A 90 24.52 -0.41 3.60
CA GLU A 90 25.72 0.08 2.90
C GLU A 90 25.49 0.26 1.40
N LEU A 91 24.59 -0.51 0.81
CA LEU A 91 24.19 -0.39 -0.62
C LEU A 91 23.15 0.67 -0.86
N ILE A 92 22.34 1.00 0.17
CA ILE A 92 21.30 2.03 0.08
C ILE A 92 21.86 3.40 0.44
N GLY A 93 22.69 3.47 1.50
CA GLY A 93 23.29 4.71 1.98
C GLY A 93 23.10 4.98 3.46
N ARG A 94 22.83 6.23 3.83
CA ARG A 94 22.67 6.68 5.22
C ARG A 94 21.52 7.69 5.30
N GLY A 95 20.92 7.80 6.50
CA GLY A 95 19.88 8.78 6.79
C GLY A 95 18.52 8.35 6.24
N LYS A 96 17.70 9.32 5.91
CA LYS A 96 16.33 9.10 5.46
C LYS A 96 16.28 8.79 3.96
N ILE A 97 15.58 7.74 3.63
CA ILE A 97 15.24 7.36 2.26
C ILE A 97 13.73 7.49 2.02
N ASN A 98 13.34 7.51 0.76
CA ASN A 98 11.95 7.42 0.34
C ASN A 98 11.83 6.25 -0.65
N ALA A 99 10.98 5.28 -0.34
CA ALA A 99 10.79 4.09 -1.14
C ALA A 99 9.41 4.07 -1.79
N TRP A 100 9.35 3.57 -2.99
CA TRP A 100 8.10 3.19 -3.65
C TRP A 100 8.35 2.00 -4.57
N ALA A 101 7.28 1.29 -4.93
CA ALA A 101 7.30 0.17 -5.84
C ALA A 101 6.40 0.47 -7.05
N THR A 102 6.78 -0.06 -8.20
CA THR A 102 5.98 -0.01 -9.43
C THR A 102 5.77 -1.39 -10.00
N ILE A 103 4.68 -1.55 -10.74
CA ILE A 103 4.42 -2.72 -11.58
C ILE A 103 4.33 -2.22 -13.01
N SER A 104 5.13 -2.85 -13.89
CA SER A 104 5.09 -2.59 -15.31
C SER A 104 4.75 -3.87 -16.07
N LEU A 105 4.03 -3.72 -17.16
CA LEU A 105 3.70 -4.79 -18.08
C LEU A 105 4.65 -4.75 -19.29
N PHE A 106 5.20 -5.91 -19.61
CA PHE A 106 5.95 -6.15 -20.83
C PHE A 106 5.10 -6.98 -21.80
N GLY A 107 5.22 -6.70 -23.08
CA GLY A 107 4.49 -7.46 -24.09
C GLY A 107 5.04 -7.15 -25.49
N HIS A 108 4.17 -7.14 -26.49
CA HIS A 108 4.52 -6.74 -27.86
C HIS A 108 4.64 -5.21 -28.03
N ALA A 109 4.33 -4.45 -27.00
CA ALA A 109 4.46 -3.01 -26.90
C ALA A 109 5.62 -2.62 -25.98
N PRO A 110 6.07 -1.35 -25.97
CA PRO A 110 6.97 -0.84 -24.93
C PRO A 110 6.45 -1.13 -23.53
N GLU A 111 7.36 -1.20 -22.55
CA GLU A 111 7.00 -1.33 -21.15
C GLU A 111 6.04 -0.22 -20.72
N VAL A 112 4.96 -0.61 -20.03
CA VAL A 112 3.95 0.32 -19.52
C VAL A 112 3.78 0.11 -18.04
N GLN A 113 4.03 1.16 -17.24
CA GLN A 113 3.75 1.16 -15.82
C GLN A 113 2.22 1.18 -15.61
N VAL A 114 1.72 0.24 -14.82
CA VAL A 114 0.27 0.07 -14.55
C VAL A 114 -0.10 0.26 -13.09
N SER A 115 0.89 0.31 -12.20
CA SER A 115 0.65 0.53 -10.77
C SER A 115 1.89 1.06 -10.07
N ARG A 116 1.68 1.86 -9.03
CA ARG A 116 2.72 2.25 -8.07
C ARG A 116 2.18 2.36 -6.65
N TRP A 117 3.05 2.08 -5.69
CA TRP A 117 2.75 2.11 -4.26
C TRP A 117 3.93 2.72 -3.50
N GLY A 118 3.68 3.81 -2.80
CA GLY A 118 4.54 4.34 -1.75
C GLY A 118 3.84 4.15 -0.41
N LEU A 119 2.99 5.12 -0.02
CA LEU A 119 2.10 4.97 1.13
C LEU A 119 0.92 4.06 0.77
N PRO A 120 0.50 3.16 1.68
CA PRO A 120 -0.64 2.28 1.44
C PRO A 120 -1.96 3.07 1.36
N MET A 121 -2.97 2.47 0.76
CA MET A 121 -4.35 2.92 0.70
C MET A 121 -4.63 4.24 -0.05
N VAL A 122 -3.64 4.96 -0.57
CA VAL A 122 -3.88 6.25 -1.24
C VAL A 122 -4.82 6.10 -2.43
N THR A 123 -4.59 5.13 -3.31
CA THR A 123 -5.45 4.88 -4.48
C THR A 123 -6.80 4.26 -4.13
N HIS A 124 -6.96 3.67 -2.96
CA HIS A 124 -8.19 3.01 -2.54
C HIS A 124 -9.08 3.90 -1.68
N LEU A 125 -8.51 4.88 -1.02
CA LEU A 125 -9.21 5.77 -0.11
C LEU A 125 -9.31 7.18 -0.71
N PHE A 126 -8.19 7.83 -0.98
CA PHE A 126 -8.13 9.26 -1.34
C PHE A 126 -8.35 9.53 -2.84
N LEU A 127 -7.98 8.60 -3.72
CA LEU A 127 -8.08 8.73 -5.18
C LEU A 127 -9.05 7.68 -5.78
N ASN A 128 -10.15 7.39 -5.09
CA ASN A 128 -11.09 6.35 -5.49
C ASN A 128 -12.50 6.89 -5.77
N ASP A 129 -12.59 8.07 -6.33
CA ASP A 129 -13.87 8.65 -6.72
C ASP A 129 -14.49 7.80 -7.86
N PRO A 130 -15.70 7.21 -7.65
CA PRO A 130 -16.36 6.44 -8.69
C PRO A 130 -16.72 7.23 -9.93
N SER A 131 -16.86 8.57 -9.82
CA SER A 131 -17.15 9.46 -10.93
C SER A 131 -15.91 9.89 -11.73
N ASP A 132 -14.71 9.68 -11.17
CA ASP A 132 -13.43 10.04 -11.79
C ASP A 132 -12.36 8.96 -11.58
N GLN A 133 -12.52 7.84 -12.25
CA GLN A 133 -11.55 6.74 -12.18
C GLN A 133 -10.26 7.04 -12.95
N GLU A 134 -10.26 8.02 -13.83
CA GLU A 134 -9.10 8.41 -14.63
C GLU A 134 -7.96 8.94 -13.74
N VAL A 135 -8.28 9.67 -12.68
CA VAL A 135 -7.28 10.17 -11.71
C VAL A 135 -6.47 9.02 -11.10
N LYS A 136 -7.12 7.92 -10.74
CA LYS A 136 -6.45 6.73 -10.20
C LYS A 136 -5.54 6.06 -11.22
N GLU A 137 -5.98 5.95 -12.47
CA GLU A 137 -5.18 5.39 -13.56
C GLU A 137 -3.96 6.26 -13.86
N GLN A 138 -4.15 7.57 -13.94
CA GLN A 138 -3.06 8.54 -14.11
C GLN A 138 -2.06 8.48 -12.96
N PHE A 139 -2.53 8.37 -11.71
CA PHE A 139 -1.65 8.21 -10.55
C PHE A 139 -0.80 6.94 -10.66
N ASN A 140 -1.39 5.82 -11.02
CA ASN A 140 -0.69 4.56 -11.16
C ASN A 140 0.37 4.58 -12.28
N ALA A 141 0.17 5.37 -13.32
CA ALA A 141 1.07 5.52 -14.46
C ALA A 141 2.13 6.62 -14.30
N SER A 142 2.09 7.38 -13.21
CA SER A 142 2.97 8.54 -12.95
C SER A 142 4.12 8.21 -11.99
N VAL A 143 4.99 9.19 -11.74
CA VAL A 143 6.09 9.12 -10.76
C VAL A 143 5.81 10.05 -9.57
N PRO A 144 6.38 9.77 -8.37
CA PRO A 144 6.10 10.56 -7.17
C PRO A 144 6.42 12.06 -7.29
N SER A 145 7.37 12.45 -8.13
CA SER A 145 7.72 13.87 -8.34
C SER A 145 6.59 14.71 -8.96
N GLU A 146 5.61 14.06 -9.60
CA GLU A 146 4.45 14.73 -10.22
C GLU A 146 3.27 14.90 -9.26
N ASP A 147 3.29 14.29 -8.09
CA ASP A 147 2.12 14.14 -7.22
C ASP A 147 1.55 15.47 -6.71
N ILE A 148 2.43 16.40 -6.34
CA ILE A 148 1.99 17.69 -5.78
C ILE A 148 1.19 18.46 -6.81
N GLU A 149 1.65 18.48 -8.06
CA GLU A 149 0.99 19.20 -9.13
C GLU A 149 -0.31 18.53 -9.58
N ARG A 150 -0.30 17.21 -9.69
CA ARG A 150 -1.38 16.46 -10.35
C ARG A 150 -2.44 15.93 -9.40
N PHE A 151 -2.08 15.52 -8.18
CA PHE A 151 -2.96 14.73 -7.31
C PHE A 151 -3.21 15.33 -5.93
N ALA A 152 -2.38 16.28 -5.47
CA ALA A 152 -2.55 16.86 -4.15
C ALA A 152 -3.94 17.50 -3.95
N LYS A 153 -4.50 18.12 -5.00
CA LYS A 153 -5.84 18.70 -4.93
C LYS A 153 -6.92 17.64 -4.70
N SER A 154 -6.88 16.52 -5.43
CA SER A 154 -7.89 15.45 -5.28
C SER A 154 -7.82 14.81 -3.89
N ILE A 155 -6.60 14.64 -3.34
CA ILE A 155 -6.40 14.15 -1.99
C ILE A 155 -6.94 15.16 -0.95
N ALA A 156 -6.67 16.45 -1.14
CA ALA A 156 -7.18 17.51 -0.27
C ALA A 156 -8.71 17.56 -0.28
N ASP A 157 -9.31 17.57 -1.46
CA ASP A 157 -10.77 17.62 -1.64
C ASP A 157 -11.48 16.41 -0.98
N PHE A 158 -10.87 15.22 -1.07
CA PHE A 158 -11.40 14.04 -0.39
C PHE A 158 -11.38 14.21 1.13
N ALA A 159 -10.22 14.60 1.72
CA ALA A 159 -10.08 14.76 3.17
C ALA A 159 -10.94 15.91 3.71
N GLU A 160 -11.07 17.01 2.96
CA GLU A 160 -11.99 18.12 3.28
C GLU A 160 -13.43 17.63 3.38
N LYS A 161 -13.92 16.92 2.34
CA LYS A 161 -15.30 16.39 2.33
C LYS A 161 -15.52 15.38 3.44
N MET A 162 -14.57 14.46 3.64
CA MET A 162 -14.66 13.42 4.66
C MET A 162 -14.76 14.05 6.06
N THR A 163 -13.90 15.02 6.38
CA THR A 163 -13.94 15.69 7.69
C THR A 163 -15.12 16.63 7.86
N THR A 164 -15.64 17.20 6.76
CA THR A 164 -16.89 17.95 6.76
C THR A 164 -18.07 17.04 7.15
N TYR A 165 -18.18 15.87 6.53
CA TYR A 165 -19.27 14.92 6.82
C TYR A 165 -19.14 14.29 8.21
N ALA A 166 -17.92 14.09 8.69
CA ALA A 166 -17.65 13.60 10.04
C ALA A 166 -17.80 14.67 11.13
N GLY A 167 -17.80 15.97 10.78
CA GLY A 167 -17.77 17.05 11.74
C GLY A 167 -16.50 17.06 12.60
N SER A 168 -15.38 16.55 12.10
CA SER A 168 -14.19 16.21 12.87
C SER A 168 -13.04 17.21 12.75
N ALA A 169 -13.12 18.19 11.85
CA ALA A 169 -12.15 19.25 11.69
C ALA A 169 -12.77 20.63 11.92
N ALA A 170 -12.06 21.51 12.62
CA ALA A 170 -12.49 22.89 12.80
C ALA A 170 -12.45 23.68 11.48
N ASP A 171 -11.47 23.39 10.63
CA ASP A 171 -11.34 23.88 9.27
C ASP A 171 -11.04 22.70 8.34
N PRO A 172 -12.07 22.10 7.72
CA PRO A 172 -11.89 20.97 6.81
C PRO A 172 -10.99 21.27 5.61
N GLY A 173 -11.04 22.50 5.06
CA GLY A 173 -10.21 22.87 3.93
C GLY A 173 -8.71 22.94 4.27
N GLU A 174 -8.36 23.51 5.42
CA GLU A 174 -6.97 23.51 5.90
C GLU A 174 -6.51 22.09 6.27
N TYR A 175 -7.40 21.28 6.84
CA TYR A 175 -7.09 19.87 7.11
C TYR A 175 -6.82 19.10 5.82
N GLY A 176 -7.64 19.29 4.79
CA GLY A 176 -7.43 18.66 3.47
C GLY A 176 -6.06 18.98 2.88
N LYS A 177 -5.64 20.28 2.93
CA LYS A 177 -4.30 20.69 2.49
C LYS A 177 -3.18 20.04 3.31
N LEU A 178 -3.34 19.93 4.62
CA LEU A 178 -2.39 19.25 5.51
C LEU A 178 -2.22 17.78 5.13
N ILE A 179 -3.32 17.08 4.87
CA ILE A 179 -3.29 15.67 4.46
C ILE A 179 -2.64 15.51 3.08
N ALA A 180 -2.97 16.36 2.11
CA ALA A 180 -2.33 16.34 0.79
C ALA A 180 -0.82 16.56 0.88
N ALA A 181 -0.37 17.54 1.68
CA ALA A 181 1.05 17.79 1.91
C ALA A 181 1.77 16.63 2.61
N ARG A 182 1.04 15.84 3.39
CA ARG A 182 1.58 14.67 4.08
C ARG A 182 1.67 13.44 3.20
N LEU A 183 0.77 13.29 2.23
CA LEU A 183 0.67 12.13 1.36
C LEU A 183 1.37 12.31 0.00
N CYS A 184 1.74 13.55 -0.36
CA CYS A 184 2.46 13.88 -1.59
C CYS A 184 3.85 14.48 -1.27
N PRO A 185 4.91 14.01 -1.95
CA PRO A 185 4.93 12.91 -2.91
C PRO A 185 4.67 11.55 -2.24
N ASN A 186 3.95 10.68 -2.95
CA ASN A 186 3.56 9.37 -2.41
C ASN A 186 4.74 8.38 -2.42
N THR A 187 5.54 8.47 -1.39
CA THR A 187 6.66 7.59 -1.09
C THR A 187 6.62 7.18 0.38
N LEU A 188 7.11 5.99 0.71
CA LEU A 188 7.26 5.54 2.09
C LEU A 188 8.59 6.04 2.64
N PRO A 189 8.60 7.03 3.55
CA PRO A 189 9.83 7.51 4.17
C PRO A 189 10.35 6.49 5.18
N TYR A 190 11.67 6.34 5.25
CA TYR A 190 12.30 5.47 6.25
C TYR A 190 13.67 6.01 6.64
N GLU A 191 13.91 6.15 7.94
CA GLU A 191 15.23 6.44 8.49
C GLU A 191 15.99 5.13 8.67
N LEU A 192 17.03 4.94 7.88
CA LEU A 192 17.82 3.70 7.89
C LEU A 192 18.37 3.40 9.28
N ARG A 193 18.35 2.12 9.67
CA ARG A 193 18.83 1.61 10.96
C ARG A 193 17.96 1.98 12.16
N THR A 194 16.72 2.39 11.93
CA THR A 194 15.73 2.60 12.98
C THR A 194 14.62 1.56 12.88
N PRO A 195 13.85 1.30 13.94
CA PRO A 195 12.67 0.48 13.84
C PRO A 195 11.64 1.10 12.89
N ALA A 196 11.06 0.26 12.00
CA ALA A 196 9.97 0.68 11.16
C ALA A 196 8.69 0.86 12.00
N ALA A 197 7.94 1.94 11.71
CA ALA A 197 6.64 2.22 12.30
C ALA A 197 5.78 3.02 11.32
N PHE A 198 4.53 2.58 11.14
CA PHE A 198 3.55 3.28 10.33
C PHE A 198 2.40 3.73 11.21
N GLU A 199 2.43 5.00 11.64
CA GLU A 199 1.54 5.52 12.66
C GLU A 199 0.87 6.82 12.21
N VAL A 200 -0.29 7.15 12.82
CA VAL A 200 -1.00 8.42 12.57
C VAL A 200 -0.10 9.63 12.80
N ALA A 201 0.77 9.60 13.79
CA ALA A 201 1.69 10.70 14.09
C ALA A 201 2.80 10.86 13.03
N SER A 202 3.35 9.75 12.53
CA SER A 202 4.48 9.79 11.58
C SER A 202 4.59 8.50 10.80
N PHE A 203 5.25 8.57 9.64
CA PHE A 203 5.63 7.43 8.83
C PHE A 203 7.15 7.26 8.88
N ASN A 204 7.60 6.06 9.24
CA ASN A 204 9.00 5.67 9.26
C ASN A 204 9.14 4.20 8.81
N GLY A 205 8.92 3.95 7.53
CA GLY A 205 8.74 2.59 7.03
C GLY A 205 7.38 2.01 7.46
N ARG A 206 7.22 0.71 7.24
CA ARG A 206 6.05 -0.06 7.66
C ARG A 206 6.49 -1.48 8.01
N ALA A 207 6.23 -1.90 9.23
CA ALA A 207 6.41 -3.30 9.60
C ALA A 207 5.27 -4.17 9.03
N LEU A 208 5.52 -5.45 8.82
CA LEU A 208 4.50 -6.39 8.29
C LEU A 208 3.25 -6.51 9.19
N GLY A 209 3.41 -6.22 10.49
CA GLY A 209 2.31 -6.23 11.45
C GLY A 209 1.63 -4.88 11.70
N ASP A 210 1.99 -3.83 10.95
CA ASP A 210 1.35 -2.52 11.09
C ASP A 210 0.00 -2.50 10.39
N ASP A 211 -1.02 -2.00 11.09
CA ASP A 211 -2.36 -1.83 10.53
C ASP A 211 -2.43 -0.54 9.73
N ALA A 212 -2.16 -0.66 8.44
CA ALA A 212 -2.13 0.49 7.56
C ALA A 212 -3.52 1.06 7.25
N LEU A 213 -4.57 0.23 7.29
CA LEU A 213 -5.92 0.70 7.01
C LEU A 213 -6.41 1.61 8.13
N ASP A 214 -6.27 1.21 9.38
CA ASP A 214 -6.67 2.02 10.54
C ASP A 214 -5.96 3.36 10.58
N VAL A 215 -4.65 3.37 10.29
CA VAL A 215 -3.88 4.62 10.21
C VAL A 215 -4.41 5.54 9.12
N MET A 216 -4.67 5.02 7.92
CA MET A 216 -5.11 5.83 6.80
C MET A 216 -6.58 6.27 6.93
N LEU A 217 -7.45 5.45 7.53
CA LEU A 217 -8.81 5.85 7.88
C LEU A 217 -8.82 6.97 8.91
N THR A 218 -8.00 6.86 9.95
CA THR A 218 -7.87 7.92 10.97
C THR A 218 -7.38 9.23 10.35
N LEU A 219 -6.42 9.18 9.44
CA LEU A 219 -5.95 10.37 8.71
C LEU A 219 -7.03 10.94 7.78
N ALA A 220 -7.78 10.10 7.11
CA ALA A 220 -8.85 10.55 6.21
C ALA A 220 -9.98 11.26 6.97
N THR A 221 -10.29 10.77 8.16
CA THR A 221 -11.47 11.21 8.93
C THR A 221 -11.15 12.21 10.05
N ASN A 222 -9.87 12.47 10.34
CA ASN A 222 -9.41 13.26 11.49
C ASN A 222 -10.05 12.84 12.83
N THR A 223 -10.36 11.56 12.95
CA THR A 223 -10.89 10.97 14.18
C THR A 223 -10.41 9.52 14.28
N PRO A 224 -10.11 9.00 15.48
CA PRO A 224 -9.74 7.62 15.62
C PRO A 224 -10.80 6.71 14.98
N LEU A 225 -10.45 6.03 13.91
CA LEU A 225 -11.31 5.09 13.22
C LEU A 225 -10.53 3.81 12.99
N VAL A 226 -11.00 2.75 13.62
CA VAL A 226 -10.43 1.41 13.52
C VAL A 226 -11.46 0.47 12.91
N ASP A 227 -10.99 -0.44 12.06
CA ASP A 227 -11.87 -1.40 11.39
C ASP A 227 -12.13 -2.66 12.23
N GLY A 228 -11.50 -2.77 13.40
CA GLY A 228 -11.66 -3.87 14.35
C GLY A 228 -10.93 -5.14 13.96
N LEU A 229 -10.08 -5.11 12.95
CA LEU A 229 -9.31 -6.24 12.45
C LEU A 229 -7.81 -5.96 12.55
N ALA A 230 -7.00 -7.00 12.57
CA ALA A 230 -5.55 -6.87 12.65
C ALA A 230 -4.84 -7.91 11.78
N PRO A 231 -3.61 -7.62 11.31
CA PRO A 231 -2.75 -8.57 10.64
C PRO A 231 -2.54 -9.85 11.46
N ASP A 232 -2.46 -11.01 10.79
CA ASP A 232 -2.11 -12.28 11.45
C ASP A 232 -0.63 -12.30 11.83
N ARG A 233 -0.33 -11.78 13.01
CA ARG A 233 1.04 -11.73 13.54
C ARG A 233 1.65 -13.10 13.79
N GLY A 234 0.84 -14.16 13.90
CA GLY A 234 1.31 -15.54 13.99
C GLY A 234 2.01 -16.05 12.73
N ARG A 235 1.78 -15.37 11.61
CA ARG A 235 2.43 -15.67 10.33
C ARG A 235 3.63 -14.77 10.01
N ILE A 236 4.11 -13.97 10.98
CA ILE A 236 5.31 -13.14 10.84
C ILE A 236 6.49 -13.85 11.48
N ARG A 237 7.62 -13.92 10.78
CA ARG A 237 8.88 -14.46 11.27
C ARG A 237 9.90 -13.35 11.55
N LYS A 238 10.91 -13.68 12.34
CA LYS A 238 12.03 -12.77 12.63
C LYS A 238 13.17 -12.87 11.63
N ASP A 239 13.23 -14.00 10.92
CA ASP A 239 14.26 -14.33 9.95
C ASP A 239 13.68 -14.22 8.52
N PHE A 240 14.56 -13.89 7.56
CA PHE A 240 14.22 -13.79 6.16
C PHE A 240 13.58 -15.11 5.64
N PRO A 241 12.51 -15.09 4.83
CA PRO A 241 11.91 -13.92 4.18
C PRO A 241 10.81 -13.23 5.01
N TYR A 242 10.79 -13.34 6.32
CA TYR A 242 9.90 -12.71 7.28
C TYR A 242 8.44 -13.18 7.27
N TYR A 243 8.02 -13.87 6.24
CA TYR A 243 6.73 -14.55 6.16
C TYR A 243 6.80 -15.95 6.71
N GLY A 244 5.81 -16.36 7.47
CA GLY A 244 5.59 -17.74 7.88
C GLY A 244 5.13 -18.62 6.72
N ALA A 245 4.82 -19.88 7.04
CA ALA A 245 4.30 -20.83 6.04
C ALA A 245 2.99 -20.31 5.42
N PRO A 246 2.77 -20.49 4.13
CA PRO A 246 1.48 -20.23 3.50
C PRO A 246 0.36 -21.03 4.18
N TYR A 247 -0.86 -20.53 4.09
CA TYR A 247 -2.05 -21.28 4.55
C TYR A 247 -2.24 -22.54 3.70
N THR A 248 -2.51 -23.66 4.34
CA THR A 248 -2.82 -24.92 3.65
C THR A 248 -4.20 -24.85 2.98
N ALA A 249 -4.52 -25.83 2.14
CA ALA A 249 -5.84 -25.91 1.52
C ALA A 249 -6.96 -26.05 2.58
N GLU A 250 -6.70 -26.80 3.67
CA GLU A 250 -7.63 -26.97 4.77
C GLU A 250 -7.86 -25.67 5.55
N GLU A 251 -6.82 -24.89 5.79
CA GLU A 251 -6.92 -23.59 6.45
C GLU A 251 -7.68 -22.56 5.61
N GLN A 252 -7.69 -22.71 4.28
CA GLN A 252 -8.42 -21.84 3.35
C GLN A 252 -9.87 -22.25 3.10
N VAL A 253 -10.35 -23.35 3.70
CA VAL A 253 -11.76 -23.77 3.60
C VAL A 253 -12.68 -22.70 4.16
N GLY A 254 -13.73 -22.35 3.42
CA GLY A 254 -14.71 -21.34 3.80
C GLY A 254 -14.27 -19.89 3.61
N VAL A 255 -13.11 -19.65 2.98
CA VAL A 255 -12.70 -18.31 2.56
C VAL A 255 -13.62 -17.85 1.42
N THR A 256 -14.35 -16.75 1.65
CA THR A 256 -15.24 -16.18 0.63
C THR A 256 -14.44 -15.72 -0.58
N PRO A 257 -14.79 -16.16 -1.81
CA PRO A 257 -14.10 -15.67 -3.00
C PRO A 257 -14.22 -14.14 -3.11
N ILE A 258 -13.11 -13.47 -3.43
CA ILE A 258 -13.17 -12.04 -3.79
C ILE A 258 -13.92 -11.97 -5.13
N PRO A 259 -15.00 -11.18 -5.24
CA PRO A 259 -15.70 -11.02 -6.50
C PRO A 259 -14.73 -10.56 -7.58
N ARG A 260 -14.65 -11.29 -8.69
CA ARG A 260 -13.90 -10.81 -9.84
C ARG A 260 -14.75 -9.74 -10.52
N PRO A 261 -14.16 -8.61 -10.95
CA PRO A 261 -14.88 -7.65 -11.77
C PRO A 261 -15.45 -8.37 -12.99
N ALA A 262 -16.70 -8.10 -13.33
CA ALA A 262 -17.33 -8.66 -14.52
C ALA A 262 -16.46 -8.28 -15.74
N LYS A 263 -16.09 -9.26 -16.54
CA LYS A 263 -15.42 -9.00 -17.82
C LYS A 263 -16.39 -8.13 -18.64
N LYS A 264 -15.95 -6.92 -18.95
CA LYS A 264 -16.63 -6.06 -19.93
C LYS A 264 -16.47 -6.66 -21.32
#